data_d890faaf4e4182271f7888d41553e16f
#
_entry.id   d890faaf4e4182271f7888d41553e16f
#
_cell.length_a   1.000
_cell.length_b   1.000
_cell.length_c   1.000
_cell.angle_alpha   90.00
_cell.angle_beta   90.00
_cell.angle_gamma   90.00
#
_symmetry.space_group_name_H-M   'P 1'
#
loop_
_entity.id
_entity.type
_entity.pdbx_description
1 polymer ?
#
loop_
_entity_poly.entity_id
_entity_poly.type
_entity_poly.pdbx_seq_one_letter_code
_entity_poly.pdbx_strand_id
1 'polypeptide(L)'
;MGVIVFVRLRFLMLPLERDEGEYAYMAQQLLQGILPYTESQSMKFPGIFFVYAGVLAIFGQTPAAIHLSLLFVNLATAFLLYLLGKNLWSPSVGIMAGVSFSVLTLSPTLQGVWANSEHFVLLPAVGGILLLRMASDKPVQFFFSGFLLGCALLIKQHAVFFCLFGVIYLGSRLISKSQSLSKPFQTIGLFAVGGLAPVTLSAFIYG
;
A
#
# COMPACT_ATOMS: atom_id res chain seq x y z
N MET A 1 18.47 -8.87 -6.81
CA MET A 1 17.86 -8.70 -5.48
C MET A 1 18.89 -8.63 -4.34
N GLY A 2 19.89 -9.52 -4.23
CA GLY A 2 20.88 -9.50 -3.14
C GLY A 2 21.61 -8.16 -2.96
N VAL A 3 22.05 -7.53 -4.05
CA VAL A 3 22.72 -6.22 -4.02
C VAL A 3 21.80 -5.13 -3.45
N ILE A 4 20.52 -5.13 -3.82
CA ILE A 4 19.54 -4.16 -3.34
C ILE A 4 19.32 -4.29 -1.82
N VAL A 5 19.18 -5.53 -1.36
CA VAL A 5 19.08 -5.83 0.08
C VAL A 5 20.34 -5.35 0.80
N PHE A 6 21.53 -5.67 0.29
CA PHE A 6 22.79 -5.25 0.88
C PHE A 6 22.91 -3.74 0.99
N VAL A 7 22.57 -3.00 -0.07
CA VAL A 7 22.61 -1.52 -0.07
C VAL A 7 21.63 -0.97 0.98
N ARG A 8 20.40 -1.48 1.04
CA ARG A 8 19.39 -1.04 2.01
C ARG A 8 19.78 -1.33 3.47
N LEU A 9 20.46 -2.44 3.73
CA LEU A 9 20.96 -2.75 5.07
C LEU A 9 21.99 -1.71 5.56
N ARG A 10 22.70 -1.03 4.65
CA ARG A 10 23.60 0.07 4.99
C ARG A 10 22.87 1.35 5.39
N PHE A 11 21.61 1.48 4.99
CA PHE A 11 20.77 2.66 5.29
C PHE A 11 19.91 2.51 6.55
N LEU A 12 19.97 1.36 7.25
CA LEU A 12 19.13 1.13 8.44
C LEU A 12 19.34 2.16 9.55
N MET A 13 20.55 2.68 9.70
CA MET A 13 20.91 3.61 10.77
C MET A 13 20.88 5.08 10.34
N LEU A 14 20.32 5.39 9.17
CA LEU A 14 20.15 6.78 8.78
C LEU A 14 19.23 7.50 9.77
N PRO A 15 19.48 8.78 10.07
CA PRO A 15 18.52 9.61 10.80
C PRO A 15 17.20 9.68 10.04
N LEU A 16 16.09 9.77 10.78
CA LEU A 16 14.77 9.91 10.17
C LEU A 16 14.68 11.26 9.42
N GLU A 17 14.12 11.22 8.24
CA GLU A 17 13.71 12.39 7.49
C GLU A 17 12.50 13.05 8.17
N ARG A 18 12.18 14.30 7.80
CA ARG A 18 11.12 15.09 8.43
C ARG A 18 9.77 14.34 8.46
N ASP A 19 9.33 13.79 7.32
CA ASP A 19 8.05 13.10 7.23
C ASP A 19 8.08 11.77 8.03
N GLU A 20 9.19 11.04 7.99
CA GLU A 20 9.40 9.83 8.80
C GLU A 20 9.33 10.14 10.31
N GLY A 21 9.94 11.26 10.72
CA GLY A 21 9.91 11.74 12.11
C GLY A 21 8.49 12.08 12.56
N GLU A 22 7.70 12.76 11.71
CA GLU A 22 6.28 13.03 11.96
C GLU A 22 5.49 11.73 12.13
N TYR A 23 5.66 10.77 11.21
CA TYR A 23 4.94 9.49 11.29
C TYR A 23 5.34 8.69 12.53
N ALA A 24 6.62 8.66 12.87
CA ALA A 24 7.12 7.97 14.05
C ALA A 24 6.56 8.59 15.34
N TYR A 25 6.53 9.91 15.44
CA TYR A 25 5.98 10.63 16.58
C TYR A 25 4.49 10.33 16.78
N MET A 26 3.69 10.46 15.70
CA MET A 26 2.26 10.14 15.74
C MET A 26 2.00 8.66 16.07
N ALA A 27 2.85 7.77 15.58
CA ALA A 27 2.78 6.35 15.91
C ALA A 27 3.09 6.07 17.37
N GLN A 28 4.07 6.78 17.96
CA GLN A 28 4.37 6.67 19.39
C GLN A 28 3.21 7.16 20.26
N GLN A 29 2.55 8.27 19.87
CA GLN A 29 1.33 8.73 20.55
C GLN A 29 0.23 7.66 20.49
N LEU A 30 0.00 7.06 19.31
CA LEU A 30 -0.96 5.96 19.17
C LEU A 30 -0.67 4.78 20.11
N LEU A 31 0.60 4.39 20.25
CA LEU A 31 1.01 3.31 21.15
C LEU A 31 0.80 3.66 22.64
N GLN A 32 0.71 4.96 22.97
CA GLN A 32 0.36 5.46 24.29
C GLN A 32 -1.16 5.65 24.50
N GLY A 33 -1.97 5.33 23.48
CA GLY A 33 -3.43 5.49 23.52
C GLY A 33 -3.91 6.90 23.15
N ILE A 34 -3.02 7.77 22.67
CA ILE A 34 -3.35 9.13 22.20
C ILE A 34 -3.68 9.05 20.69
N LEU A 35 -4.89 9.44 20.33
CA LEU A 35 -5.30 9.43 18.92
C LEU A 35 -4.61 10.55 18.15
N PRO A 36 -4.19 10.31 16.88
CA PRO A 36 -3.72 11.37 16.00
C PRO A 36 -4.73 12.51 15.91
N TYR A 37 -4.22 13.72 15.73
CA TYR A 37 -4.95 14.99 15.60
C TYR A 37 -5.57 15.54 16.91
N THR A 38 -5.48 14.84 18.04
CA THR A 38 -5.99 15.35 19.32
C THR A 38 -5.03 16.33 19.98
N GLU A 39 -3.74 16.01 20.01
CA GLU A 39 -2.68 16.83 20.63
C GLU A 39 -1.72 17.44 19.61
N SER A 40 -1.66 16.90 18.40
CA SER A 40 -0.78 17.37 17.33
C SER A 40 -1.52 17.46 16.00
N GLN A 41 -1.29 18.55 15.27
CA GLN A 41 -1.89 18.76 13.96
C GLN A 41 -1.07 18.08 12.86
N SER A 42 -1.74 17.38 11.96
CA SER A 42 -1.16 16.82 10.74
C SER A 42 -2.14 16.91 9.59
N MET A 43 -1.62 17.13 8.39
CA MET A 43 -2.41 17.12 7.14
C MET A 43 -2.38 15.73 6.46
N LYS A 44 -1.73 14.75 7.07
CA LYS A 44 -1.60 13.38 6.54
C LYS A 44 -2.80 12.53 6.94
N PHE A 45 -3.13 11.53 6.14
CA PHE A 45 -4.17 10.58 6.48
C PHE A 45 -3.70 9.59 7.56
N PRO A 46 -4.61 9.07 8.41
CA PRO A 46 -4.25 8.31 9.61
C PRO A 46 -3.61 6.95 9.32
N GLY A 47 -3.83 6.39 8.15
CA GLY A 47 -3.34 5.06 7.78
C GLY A 47 -1.83 4.91 7.92
N ILE A 48 -1.05 5.94 7.57
CA ILE A 48 0.41 5.86 7.72
C ILE A 48 0.82 5.79 9.20
N PHE A 49 0.12 6.46 10.11
CA PHE A 49 0.41 6.40 11.53
C PHE A 49 0.12 5.02 12.12
N PHE A 50 -0.98 4.38 11.69
CA PHE A 50 -1.27 2.99 12.08
C PHE A 50 -0.22 2.00 11.55
N VAL A 51 0.25 2.20 10.32
CA VAL A 51 1.34 1.37 9.76
C VAL A 51 2.60 1.52 10.59
N TYR A 52 3.00 2.77 10.89
CA TYR A 52 4.19 3.02 11.70
C TYR A 52 4.02 2.51 13.14
N ALA A 53 2.85 2.66 13.75
CA ALA A 53 2.57 2.11 15.08
C ALA A 53 2.74 0.58 15.10
N GLY A 54 2.23 -0.12 14.09
CA GLY A 54 2.46 -1.56 13.94
C GLY A 54 3.95 -1.92 13.78
N VAL A 55 4.69 -1.16 12.98
CA VAL A 55 6.14 -1.33 12.80
C VAL A 55 6.89 -1.14 14.12
N LEU A 56 6.63 -0.03 14.83
CA LEU A 56 7.28 0.29 16.09
C LEU A 56 6.92 -0.70 17.22
N ALA A 57 5.70 -1.22 17.23
CA ALA A 57 5.27 -2.24 18.18
C ALA A 57 5.99 -3.59 17.96
N ILE A 58 6.23 -3.98 16.70
CA ILE A 58 6.80 -5.30 16.34
C ILE A 58 8.33 -5.28 16.36
N PHE A 59 8.95 -4.25 15.75
CA PHE A 59 10.40 -4.19 15.53
C PHE A 59 11.13 -3.26 16.50
N GLY A 60 10.39 -2.57 17.39
CA GLY A 60 10.95 -1.62 18.36
C GLY A 60 10.99 -0.18 17.82
N GLN A 61 11.11 0.77 18.77
CA GLN A 61 11.00 2.20 18.51
C GLN A 61 12.35 2.80 18.09
N THR A 62 12.84 2.41 16.92
CA THR A 62 14.14 2.84 16.38
C THR A 62 14.05 3.21 14.90
N PRO A 63 14.93 4.11 14.40
CA PRO A 63 15.02 4.36 12.95
C PRO A 63 15.27 3.08 12.15
N ALA A 64 16.07 2.17 12.68
CA ALA A 64 16.39 0.89 12.04
C ALA A 64 15.13 0.03 11.83
N ALA A 65 14.17 0.03 12.78
CA ALA A 65 12.90 -0.68 12.65
C ALA A 65 12.07 -0.13 11.47
N ILE A 66 12.02 1.19 11.32
CA ILE A 66 11.31 1.87 10.24
C ILE A 66 11.95 1.54 8.88
N HIS A 67 13.28 1.68 8.76
CA HIS A 67 13.98 1.38 7.51
C HIS A 67 13.97 -0.13 7.18
N LEU A 68 13.95 -1.01 8.18
CA LEU A 68 13.77 -2.45 7.98
C LEU A 68 12.36 -2.75 7.42
N SER A 69 11.33 -2.09 7.94
CA SER A 69 9.97 -2.24 7.39
C SER A 69 9.89 -1.76 5.95
N LEU A 70 10.56 -0.65 5.61
CA LEU A 70 10.67 -0.15 4.24
C LEU A 70 11.31 -1.20 3.31
N LEU A 71 12.38 -1.90 3.77
CA LEU A 71 12.99 -2.98 3.01
C LEU A 71 11.97 -4.08 2.69
N PHE A 72 11.22 -4.56 3.69
CA PHE A 72 10.21 -5.61 3.48
C PHE A 72 9.07 -5.15 2.57
N VAL A 73 8.56 -3.94 2.75
CA VAL A 73 7.51 -3.36 1.91
C VAL A 73 7.96 -3.25 0.46
N ASN A 74 9.19 -2.78 0.23
CA ASN A 74 9.70 -2.65 -1.14
C ASN A 74 9.97 -4.01 -1.80
N LEU A 75 10.47 -5.01 -1.06
CA LEU A 75 10.63 -6.37 -1.59
C LEU A 75 9.27 -6.99 -1.96
N ALA A 76 8.28 -6.83 -1.08
CA ALA A 76 6.92 -7.32 -1.34
C ALA A 76 6.28 -6.59 -2.54
N THR A 77 6.44 -5.27 -2.64
CA THR A 77 5.93 -4.49 -3.78
C THR A 77 6.61 -4.89 -5.08
N ALA A 78 7.94 -5.08 -5.08
CA ALA A 78 8.68 -5.57 -6.26
C ALA A 78 8.19 -6.96 -6.70
N PHE A 79 7.91 -7.83 -5.76
CA PHE A 79 7.35 -9.15 -6.05
C PHE A 79 5.93 -9.06 -6.62
N LEU A 80 5.07 -8.20 -6.07
CA LEU A 80 3.72 -7.97 -6.61
C LEU A 80 3.78 -7.36 -8.02
N LEU A 81 4.70 -6.45 -8.28
CA LEU A 81 4.93 -5.88 -9.62
C LEU A 81 5.41 -6.96 -10.62
N TYR A 82 6.29 -7.87 -10.17
CA TYR A 82 6.65 -9.04 -10.96
C TYR A 82 5.42 -9.88 -11.33
N LEU A 83 4.59 -10.20 -10.35
CA LEU A 83 3.37 -11.00 -10.58
C LEU A 83 2.39 -10.27 -11.49
N LEU A 84 2.22 -8.97 -11.32
CA LEU A 84 1.34 -8.15 -12.16
C LEU A 84 1.83 -8.09 -13.60
N GLY A 85 3.11 -7.79 -13.82
CA GLY A 85 3.72 -7.74 -15.15
C GLY A 85 3.70 -9.11 -15.85
N LYS A 86 3.96 -10.20 -15.10
CA LYS A 86 3.84 -11.57 -15.59
C LYS A 86 2.40 -11.90 -16.02
N ASN A 87 1.41 -11.45 -15.26
CA ASN A 87 0.00 -11.72 -15.54
C ASN A 87 -0.53 -10.89 -16.73
N LEU A 88 -0.03 -9.66 -16.89
CA LEU A 88 -0.47 -8.75 -17.97
C LEU A 88 0.18 -9.07 -19.31
N TRP A 89 1.47 -9.43 -19.33
CA TRP A 89 2.25 -9.61 -20.55
C TRP A 89 3.10 -10.89 -20.54
N SER A 90 4.20 -10.90 -19.79
CA SER A 90 5.13 -12.02 -19.76
C SER A 90 6.00 -12.03 -18.49
N PRO A 91 6.64 -13.19 -18.18
CA PRO A 91 7.59 -13.27 -17.06
C PRO A 91 8.74 -12.26 -17.18
N SER A 92 9.23 -12.01 -18.40
CA SER A 92 10.31 -11.04 -18.65
C SER A 92 9.89 -9.61 -18.28
N VAL A 93 8.67 -9.20 -18.68
CA VAL A 93 8.11 -7.88 -18.30
C VAL A 93 7.95 -7.80 -16.79
N GLY A 94 7.48 -8.85 -16.14
CA GLY A 94 7.39 -8.90 -14.68
C GLY A 94 8.75 -8.72 -13.98
N ILE A 95 9.78 -9.41 -14.46
CA ILE A 95 11.15 -9.27 -13.93
C ILE A 95 11.65 -7.84 -14.12
N MET A 96 11.48 -7.26 -15.32
CA MET A 96 11.88 -5.89 -15.59
C MET A 96 11.17 -4.89 -14.68
N ALA A 97 9.85 -5.03 -14.48
CA ALA A 97 9.07 -4.16 -13.60
C ALA A 97 9.57 -4.23 -12.14
N GLY A 98 9.75 -5.43 -11.58
CA GLY A 98 10.22 -5.60 -10.21
C GLY A 98 11.66 -5.12 -10.01
N VAL A 99 12.56 -5.37 -10.98
CA VAL A 99 13.95 -4.90 -10.91
C VAL A 99 14.02 -3.38 -11.05
N SER A 100 13.33 -2.79 -12.03
CA SER A 100 13.30 -1.33 -12.22
C SER A 100 12.79 -0.62 -10.99
N PHE A 101 11.67 -1.06 -10.41
CA PHE A 101 11.16 -0.52 -9.15
C PHE A 101 12.21 -0.60 -8.04
N SER A 102 12.83 -1.77 -7.88
CA SER A 102 13.84 -1.99 -6.83
C SER A 102 15.06 -1.09 -6.99
N VAL A 103 15.52 -0.83 -8.22
CA VAL A 103 16.64 0.08 -8.51
C VAL A 103 16.23 1.54 -8.25
N LEU A 104 15.06 1.95 -8.75
CA LEU A 104 14.56 3.32 -8.58
C LEU A 104 14.38 3.69 -7.09
N THR A 105 13.94 2.73 -6.28
CA THR A 105 13.78 2.94 -4.82
C THR A 105 15.10 3.01 -4.05
N LEU A 106 16.26 2.83 -4.69
CA LEU A 106 17.57 3.14 -4.08
C LEU A 106 18.02 4.57 -4.31
N SER A 107 17.32 5.35 -5.12
CA SER A 107 17.71 6.73 -5.46
C SER A 107 17.28 7.70 -4.36
N PRO A 108 18.23 8.43 -3.73
CA PRO A 108 17.91 9.51 -2.80
C PRO A 108 17.14 10.65 -3.48
N THR A 109 17.45 10.95 -4.75
CA THR A 109 16.77 12.00 -5.53
C THR A 109 15.29 11.72 -5.71
N LEU A 110 14.90 10.44 -5.81
CA LEU A 110 13.52 9.99 -5.86
C LEU A 110 12.93 9.72 -4.46
N GLN A 111 13.64 10.12 -3.41
CA GLN A 111 13.30 9.86 -2.01
C GLN A 111 13.05 8.36 -1.70
N GLY A 112 13.60 7.48 -2.53
CA GLY A 112 13.38 6.05 -2.43
C GLY A 112 14.02 5.37 -1.23
N VAL A 113 14.99 6.04 -0.58
CA VAL A 113 15.68 5.54 0.62
C VAL A 113 14.96 5.84 1.93
N TRP A 114 14.00 6.79 1.90
CA TRP A 114 13.19 7.19 3.04
C TRP A 114 11.90 6.39 3.11
N ALA A 115 11.42 6.10 4.32
CA ALA A 115 10.19 5.34 4.54
C ALA A 115 8.92 6.22 4.41
N ASN A 116 8.86 6.99 3.33
CA ASN A 116 7.73 7.84 3.00
C ASN A 116 6.46 7.04 2.70
N SER A 117 5.31 7.66 2.94
CA SER A 117 3.99 7.03 2.78
C SER A 117 3.73 6.44 1.40
N GLU A 118 4.39 6.95 0.34
CA GLU A 118 4.33 6.45 -1.02
C GLU A 118 4.68 4.97 -1.15
N HIS A 119 5.72 4.53 -0.45
CA HIS A 119 6.14 3.13 -0.46
C HIS A 119 5.07 2.23 0.16
N PHE A 120 4.48 2.68 1.26
CA PHE A 120 3.45 1.93 1.97
C PHE A 120 2.11 1.91 1.24
N VAL A 121 1.79 2.94 0.43
CA VAL A 121 0.62 2.97 -0.46
C VAL A 121 0.75 1.94 -1.58
N LEU A 122 1.94 1.83 -2.19
CA LEU A 122 2.13 0.98 -3.37
C LEU A 122 1.88 -0.50 -3.08
N LEU A 123 2.22 -0.98 -1.90
CA LEU A 123 2.03 -2.38 -1.54
C LEU A 123 0.55 -2.80 -1.61
N PRO A 124 -0.38 -2.18 -0.88
CA PRO A 124 -1.80 -2.53 -0.97
C PRO A 124 -2.42 -2.13 -2.31
N ALA A 125 -1.99 -1.03 -2.95
CA ALA A 125 -2.51 -0.62 -4.24
C ALA A 125 -2.21 -1.63 -5.35
N VAL A 126 -0.95 -2.06 -5.48
CA VAL A 126 -0.55 -3.07 -6.48
C VAL A 126 -1.18 -4.43 -6.14
N GLY A 127 -1.24 -4.79 -4.85
CA GLY A 127 -1.90 -6.01 -4.40
C GLY A 127 -3.39 -6.03 -4.73
N GLY A 128 -4.09 -4.91 -4.50
CA GLY A 128 -5.50 -4.74 -4.84
C GLY A 128 -5.76 -4.86 -6.35
N ILE A 129 -4.94 -4.20 -7.18
CA ILE A 129 -5.03 -4.29 -8.64
C ILE A 129 -4.73 -5.71 -9.12
N LEU A 130 -3.72 -6.37 -8.58
CA LEU A 130 -3.39 -7.75 -8.94
C LEU A 130 -4.54 -8.70 -8.62
N LEU A 131 -5.12 -8.61 -7.41
CA LEU A 131 -6.28 -9.39 -7.04
C LEU A 131 -7.47 -9.13 -7.96
N LEU A 132 -7.73 -7.85 -8.27
CA LEU A 132 -8.81 -7.46 -9.18
C LEU A 132 -8.62 -8.05 -10.58
N ARG A 133 -7.38 -8.04 -11.07
CA ARG A 133 -7.02 -8.60 -12.38
C ARG A 133 -7.14 -10.12 -12.42
N MET A 134 -6.76 -10.80 -11.32
CA MET A 134 -6.80 -12.25 -11.19
C MET A 134 -8.18 -12.75 -10.73
N ALA A 135 -9.07 -11.85 -10.34
CA ALA A 135 -10.39 -12.22 -9.85
C ALA A 135 -11.18 -12.96 -10.92
N SER A 136 -11.47 -14.22 -10.62
CA SER A 136 -12.52 -15.01 -11.28
C SER A 136 -13.86 -14.62 -10.65
N ASP A 137 -14.91 -15.42 -10.87
CA ASP A 137 -16.26 -15.16 -10.30
C ASP A 137 -16.38 -15.38 -8.77
N LYS A 138 -15.25 -15.38 -8.04
CA LYS A 138 -15.25 -15.52 -6.57
C LYS A 138 -15.48 -14.17 -5.89
N PRO A 139 -16.64 -13.94 -5.27
CA PRO A 139 -17.01 -12.65 -4.68
C PRO A 139 -16.00 -12.12 -3.68
N VAL A 140 -15.38 -13.01 -2.89
CA VAL A 140 -14.41 -12.66 -1.86
C VAL A 140 -13.16 -11.96 -2.42
N GLN A 141 -12.76 -12.27 -3.65
CA GLN A 141 -11.58 -11.63 -4.27
C GLN A 141 -11.84 -10.14 -4.57
N PHE A 142 -13.07 -9.81 -4.95
CA PHE A 142 -13.45 -8.41 -5.19
C PHE A 142 -13.52 -7.61 -3.89
N PHE A 143 -14.03 -8.21 -2.82
CA PHE A 143 -14.01 -7.59 -1.50
C PHE A 143 -12.56 -7.29 -1.05
N PHE A 144 -11.65 -8.26 -1.09
CA PHE A 144 -10.27 -8.04 -0.68
C PHE A 144 -9.51 -7.10 -1.61
N SER A 145 -9.82 -7.10 -2.91
CA SER A 145 -9.27 -6.10 -3.83
C SER A 145 -9.69 -4.69 -3.41
N GLY A 146 -10.99 -4.47 -3.18
CA GLY A 146 -11.49 -3.19 -2.68
C GLY A 146 -10.87 -2.81 -1.34
N PHE A 147 -10.80 -3.75 -0.39
CA PHE A 147 -10.21 -3.54 0.94
C PHE A 147 -8.75 -3.05 0.85
N LEU A 148 -7.92 -3.68 0.02
CA LEU A 148 -6.53 -3.26 -0.17
C LEU A 148 -6.44 -1.86 -0.80
N LEU A 149 -7.31 -1.53 -1.76
CA LEU A 149 -7.36 -0.19 -2.34
C LEU A 149 -7.85 0.85 -1.31
N GLY A 150 -8.81 0.51 -0.47
CA GLY A 150 -9.26 1.33 0.65
C GLY A 150 -8.16 1.57 1.70
N CYS A 151 -7.37 0.54 2.02
CA CYS A 151 -6.18 0.68 2.87
C CYS A 151 -5.15 1.63 2.23
N ALA A 152 -4.89 1.51 0.93
CA ALA A 152 -4.02 2.44 0.20
C ALA A 152 -4.50 3.88 0.30
N LEU A 153 -5.82 4.11 0.12
CA LEU A 153 -6.44 5.42 0.24
C LEU A 153 -6.29 5.99 1.66
N LEU A 154 -6.45 5.15 2.67
CA LEU A 154 -6.31 5.56 4.06
C LEU A 154 -4.87 5.96 4.42
N ILE A 155 -3.86 5.39 3.74
CA ILE A 155 -2.45 5.77 3.93
C ILE A 155 -2.18 7.14 3.29
N LYS A 156 -2.67 7.39 2.07
CA LYS A 156 -2.46 8.68 1.38
C LYS A 156 -3.54 8.94 0.34
N GLN A 157 -4.03 10.20 0.30
CA GLN A 157 -5.18 10.61 -0.51
C GLN A 157 -5.01 10.38 -2.02
N HIS A 158 -3.79 10.48 -2.56
CA HIS A 158 -3.59 10.26 -4.00
C HIS A 158 -3.84 8.81 -4.44
N ALA A 159 -3.95 7.85 -3.50
CA ALA A 159 -4.37 6.49 -3.82
C ALA A 159 -5.80 6.40 -4.39
N VAL A 160 -6.56 7.48 -4.34
CA VAL A 160 -7.86 7.60 -5.03
C VAL A 160 -7.75 7.26 -6.52
N PHE A 161 -6.62 7.55 -7.17
CA PHE A 161 -6.41 7.19 -8.58
C PHE A 161 -6.35 5.68 -8.80
N PHE A 162 -5.82 4.90 -7.86
CA PHE A 162 -5.88 3.44 -7.92
C PHE A 162 -7.30 2.91 -7.70
N CYS A 163 -8.07 3.54 -6.81
CA CYS A 163 -9.48 3.22 -6.61
C CYS A 163 -10.29 3.51 -7.88
N LEU A 164 -10.09 4.66 -8.51
CA LEU A 164 -10.73 5.03 -9.80
C LEU A 164 -10.36 4.05 -10.91
N PHE A 165 -9.09 3.65 -10.99
CA PHE A 165 -8.68 2.60 -11.93
C PHE A 165 -9.45 1.31 -11.68
N GLY A 166 -9.61 0.88 -10.41
CA GLY A 166 -10.37 -0.31 -10.05
C GLY A 166 -11.82 -0.24 -10.51
N VAL A 167 -12.48 0.90 -10.31
CA VAL A 167 -13.87 1.14 -10.76
C VAL A 167 -13.98 1.10 -12.28
N ILE A 168 -13.08 1.79 -13.00
CA ILE A 168 -13.03 1.81 -14.47
C ILE A 168 -12.79 0.39 -15.00
N TYR A 169 -11.87 -0.34 -14.42
CA TYR A 169 -11.57 -1.72 -14.81
C TYR A 169 -12.79 -2.64 -14.61
N LEU A 170 -13.49 -2.55 -13.50
CA LEU A 170 -14.75 -3.31 -13.29
C LEU A 170 -15.83 -2.90 -14.30
N GLY A 171 -15.99 -1.60 -14.55
CA GLY A 171 -16.91 -1.10 -15.57
C GLY A 171 -16.59 -1.65 -16.96
N SER A 172 -15.32 -1.71 -17.35
CA SER A 172 -14.91 -2.29 -18.63
C SER A 172 -15.23 -3.79 -18.74
N ARG A 173 -15.10 -4.54 -17.64
CA ARG A 173 -15.49 -5.96 -17.60
C ARG A 173 -17.00 -6.18 -17.77
N LEU A 174 -17.83 -5.24 -17.32
CA LEU A 174 -19.29 -5.31 -17.52
C LEU A 174 -19.69 -5.13 -18.98
N ILE A 175 -18.96 -4.26 -19.70
CA ILE A 175 -19.24 -3.95 -21.10
C ILE A 175 -18.67 -5.04 -22.02
N SER A 176 -17.57 -5.66 -21.64
CA SER A 176 -16.90 -6.68 -22.44
C SER A 176 -17.61 -8.03 -22.38
N LYS A 177 -18.12 -8.49 -23.52
CA LYS A 177 -18.73 -9.83 -23.66
C LYS A 177 -17.75 -10.97 -23.36
N SER A 178 -16.45 -10.75 -23.51
CA SER A 178 -15.40 -11.75 -23.31
C SER A 178 -15.05 -12.01 -21.84
N GLN A 179 -15.38 -11.07 -20.95
CA GLN A 179 -15.07 -11.14 -19.51
C GLN A 179 -16.30 -10.77 -18.66
N SER A 180 -17.48 -11.14 -19.12
CA SER A 180 -18.73 -10.85 -18.40
C SER A 180 -18.72 -11.45 -16.99
N LEU A 181 -19.13 -10.64 -16.02
CA LEU A 181 -19.31 -11.08 -14.63
C LEU A 181 -20.63 -11.83 -14.49
N SER A 182 -20.63 -12.97 -13.83
CA SER A 182 -21.85 -13.77 -13.59
C SER A 182 -22.86 -13.05 -12.69
N LYS A 183 -22.36 -12.19 -11.76
CA LYS A 183 -23.17 -11.43 -10.80
C LYS A 183 -22.65 -9.99 -10.65
N PRO A 184 -22.88 -9.12 -11.63
CA PRO A 184 -22.22 -7.82 -11.69
C PRO A 184 -22.52 -6.91 -10.49
N PHE A 185 -23.79 -6.83 -10.07
CA PHE A 185 -24.17 -5.98 -8.94
C PHE A 185 -23.56 -6.46 -7.62
N GLN A 186 -23.50 -7.76 -7.38
CA GLN A 186 -22.86 -8.34 -6.20
C GLN A 186 -21.35 -8.05 -6.20
N THR A 187 -20.70 -8.17 -7.34
CA THR A 187 -19.27 -7.92 -7.50
C THR A 187 -18.91 -6.46 -7.21
N ILE A 188 -19.65 -5.52 -7.80
CA ILE A 188 -19.45 -4.08 -7.57
C ILE A 188 -19.75 -3.74 -6.11
N GLY A 189 -20.84 -4.27 -5.56
CA GLY A 189 -21.20 -4.05 -4.15
C GLY A 189 -20.11 -4.52 -3.19
N LEU A 190 -19.57 -5.73 -3.39
CA LEU A 190 -18.50 -6.26 -2.54
C LEU A 190 -17.19 -5.50 -2.68
N PHE A 191 -16.83 -5.07 -3.89
CA PHE A 191 -15.68 -4.23 -4.12
C PHE A 191 -15.83 -2.88 -3.40
N ALA A 192 -16.99 -2.25 -3.50
CA ALA A 192 -17.27 -0.98 -2.83
C ALA A 192 -17.28 -1.14 -1.30
N VAL A 193 -17.94 -2.16 -0.78
CA VAL A 193 -17.93 -2.46 0.67
C VAL A 193 -16.52 -2.72 1.17
N GLY A 194 -15.73 -3.51 0.44
CA GLY A 194 -14.32 -3.72 0.76
C GLY A 194 -13.54 -2.40 0.81
N GLY A 195 -13.70 -1.53 -0.19
CA GLY A 195 -12.99 -0.25 -0.28
C GLY A 195 -13.39 0.74 0.82
N LEU A 196 -14.65 0.74 1.21
CA LEU A 196 -15.16 1.61 2.27
C LEU A 196 -14.83 1.10 3.68
N ALA A 197 -14.66 -0.21 3.87
CA ALA A 197 -14.48 -0.82 5.18
C ALA A 197 -13.31 -0.21 6.00
N PRO A 198 -12.08 -0.06 5.48
CA PRO A 198 -11.00 0.56 6.27
C PRO A 198 -11.26 2.05 6.55
N VAL A 199 -11.89 2.77 5.62
CA VAL A 199 -12.20 4.18 5.77
C VAL A 199 -13.28 4.39 6.84
N THR A 200 -14.36 3.61 6.82
CA THR A 200 -15.43 3.68 7.83
C THR A 200 -14.94 3.24 9.20
N LEU A 201 -14.10 2.20 9.28
CA LEU A 201 -13.48 1.78 10.54
C LEU A 201 -12.61 2.89 11.12
N SER A 202 -11.81 3.53 10.30
CA SER A 202 -11.01 4.68 10.74
C SER A 202 -11.91 5.83 11.22
N ALA A 203 -12.94 6.21 10.46
CA ALA A 203 -13.87 7.25 10.87
C ALA A 203 -14.55 6.94 12.21
N PHE A 204 -14.88 5.67 12.47
CA PHE A 204 -15.47 5.25 13.75
C PHE A 204 -14.50 5.35 14.94
N ILE A 205 -13.19 5.19 14.70
CA ILE A 205 -12.17 5.35 15.75
C ILE A 205 -11.99 6.82 16.13
N TYR A 206 -12.21 7.75 15.18
CA TYR A 206 -12.02 9.20 15.36
C TYR A 206 -13.31 9.98 15.68
N GLY A 207 -14.49 9.37 15.53
CA GLY A 207 -15.79 9.98 15.83
C GLY A 207 -16.30 9.63 17.17
#